data_0a05bb0b16346fd9cd6bf4f43c14b454
#
_entry.id   0a05bb0b16346fd9cd6bf4f43c14b454
#
_cell.length_a   1.000
_cell.length_b   1.000
_cell.length_c   1.000
_cell.angle_alpha   90.00
_cell.angle_beta   90.00
_cell.angle_gamma   90.00
#
_symmetry.space_group_name_H-M   'P 1'
#
loop_
_entity.id
_entity.type
_entity.pdbx_description
1 polymer ?
#
loop_
_entity_poly.entity_id
_entity_poly.type
_entity_poly.pdbx_seq_one_letter_code
_entity_poly.pdbx_strand_id
1 'polypeptide(L)'
;DWDGELTHGEQWRVAMFIVMALVDIFDVYEKVQKGFVDEKHLIIRMNALKLGTMKTKLAKGTWDFWKSTRDEKFIAWFEQEMFGNDAAKWTNEPTDVPDGIKSSIRE
;
A
#
# COMPACT_ATOMS: atom_id res chain seq x y z
N ASP A 1 0.42 -1.19 20.52
CA ASP A 1 0.36 -0.96 19.09
C ASP A 1 -0.91 -1.56 18.50
N TRP A 2 -1.55 -0.80 17.69
CA TRP A 2 -2.80 -1.13 17.04
C TRP A 2 -2.75 -2.49 16.31
N ASP A 3 -1.67 -2.71 15.57
CA ASP A 3 -1.49 -3.95 14.82
C ASP A 3 -1.40 -5.18 15.72
N GLY A 4 -0.77 -5.04 16.86
CA GLY A 4 -0.55 -6.16 17.76
C GLY A 4 -1.81 -6.63 18.47
N GLU A 5 -2.87 -5.84 18.43
CA GLU A 5 -4.12 -6.14 19.12
C GLU A 5 -5.16 -6.79 18.23
N LEU A 6 -4.90 -6.87 16.92
CA LEU A 6 -5.86 -7.42 15.98
C LEU A 6 -5.88 -8.94 16.00
N THR A 7 -7.06 -9.52 15.88
CA THR A 7 -7.21 -10.95 15.65
C THR A 7 -6.73 -11.28 14.24
N HIS A 8 -6.49 -12.55 13.95
CA HIS A 8 -6.08 -12.99 12.63
C HIS A 8 -7.10 -12.57 11.55
N GLY A 9 -8.38 -12.75 11.82
CA GLY A 9 -9.44 -12.35 10.88
C GLY A 9 -9.50 -10.84 10.67
N GLU A 10 -9.26 -10.07 11.73
CA GLU A 10 -9.23 -8.61 11.62
C GLU A 10 -8.04 -8.14 10.80
N GLN A 11 -6.86 -8.77 11.00
CA GLN A 11 -5.68 -8.47 10.22
C GLN A 11 -5.93 -8.72 8.74
N TRP A 12 -6.60 -9.83 8.42
CA TRP A 12 -6.93 -10.17 7.05
C TRP A 12 -7.83 -9.11 6.40
N ARG A 13 -8.86 -8.64 7.13
CA ARG A 13 -9.75 -7.61 6.62
C ARG A 13 -9.04 -6.29 6.39
N VAL A 14 -8.18 -5.89 7.33
CA VAL A 14 -7.40 -4.65 7.19
C VAL A 14 -6.46 -4.73 5.99
N ALA A 15 -5.76 -5.86 5.83
CA ALA A 15 -4.85 -6.04 4.70
C ALA A 15 -5.60 -6.00 3.38
N MET A 16 -6.78 -6.60 3.30
CA MET A 16 -7.58 -6.56 2.07
C MET A 16 -8.07 -5.14 1.76
N PHE A 17 -8.43 -4.39 2.81
CA PHE A 17 -8.78 -2.97 2.64
C PHE A 17 -7.61 -2.20 2.03
N ILE A 18 -6.40 -2.45 2.55
CA ILE A 18 -5.19 -1.80 2.05
C ILE A 18 -4.95 -2.16 0.59
N VAL A 19 -5.08 -3.44 0.24
CA VAL A 19 -4.93 -3.88 -1.15
C VAL A 19 -5.92 -3.16 -2.07
N MET A 20 -7.18 -3.07 -1.65
CA MET A 20 -8.20 -2.37 -2.44
C MET A 20 -7.86 -0.90 -2.62
N ALA A 21 -7.36 -0.26 -1.57
CA ALA A 21 -6.93 1.14 -1.65
C ALA A 21 -5.74 1.31 -2.60
N LEU A 22 -4.80 0.37 -2.57
CA LEU A 22 -3.63 0.41 -3.45
C LEU A 22 -4.03 0.20 -4.92
N VAL A 23 -4.97 -0.71 -5.17
CA VAL A 23 -5.49 -0.94 -6.52
C VAL A 23 -6.16 0.33 -7.04
N ASP A 24 -6.95 1.00 -6.21
CA ASP A 24 -7.61 2.26 -6.58
C ASP A 24 -6.58 3.34 -6.91
N ILE A 25 -5.56 3.48 -6.07
CA ILE A 25 -4.49 4.46 -6.29
C ILE A 25 -3.74 4.17 -7.58
N PHE A 26 -3.42 2.91 -7.84
CA PHE A 26 -2.73 2.53 -9.06
C PHE A 26 -3.57 2.87 -10.30
N ASP A 27 -4.87 2.57 -10.25
CA ASP A 27 -5.79 2.88 -11.35
C ASP A 27 -5.83 4.40 -11.62
N VAL A 28 -5.96 5.21 -10.56
CA VAL A 28 -5.98 6.67 -10.70
C VAL A 28 -4.63 7.18 -11.21
N TYR A 29 -3.53 6.61 -10.71
CA TYR A 29 -2.19 6.98 -11.18
C TYR A 29 -2.07 6.79 -12.69
N GLU A 30 -2.50 5.63 -13.20
CA GLU A 30 -2.47 5.34 -14.63
C GLU A 30 -3.29 6.34 -15.42
N LYS A 31 -4.47 6.69 -14.91
CA LYS A 31 -5.36 7.66 -15.57
C LYS A 31 -4.76 9.07 -15.58
N VAL A 32 -4.06 9.45 -14.51
CA VAL A 32 -3.35 10.72 -14.45
C VAL A 32 -2.23 10.76 -15.50
N GLN A 33 -1.47 9.66 -15.60
CA GLN A 33 -0.38 9.58 -16.57
C GLN A 33 -0.88 9.70 -18.00
N LYS A 34 -2.09 9.22 -18.26
CA LYS A 34 -2.72 9.30 -19.60
C LYS A 34 -3.46 10.62 -19.84
N GLY A 35 -3.51 11.49 -18.82
CA GLY A 35 -4.18 12.78 -18.95
C GLY A 35 -5.69 12.72 -18.82
N PHE A 36 -6.26 11.62 -18.34
CA PHE A 36 -7.71 11.46 -18.22
C PHE A 36 -8.29 12.03 -16.92
N VAL A 37 -7.46 12.19 -15.90
CA VAL A 37 -7.89 12.61 -14.57
C VAL A 37 -6.88 13.61 -14.01
N ASP A 38 -7.36 14.59 -13.25
CA ASP A 38 -6.51 15.59 -12.61
C ASP A 38 -5.71 14.93 -11.47
N GLU A 39 -4.45 15.31 -11.34
CA GLU A 39 -3.55 14.79 -10.30
C GLU A 39 -4.08 14.97 -8.89
N LYS A 40 -4.92 15.99 -8.66
CA LYS A 40 -5.47 16.23 -7.32
C LYS A 40 -6.23 15.02 -6.77
N HIS A 41 -6.86 14.23 -7.61
CA HIS A 41 -7.59 13.03 -7.18
C HIS A 41 -6.63 11.98 -6.61
N LEU A 42 -5.43 11.91 -7.19
CA LEU A 42 -4.39 11.00 -6.72
C LEU A 42 -3.83 11.47 -5.37
N ILE A 43 -3.57 12.77 -5.25
CA ILE A 43 -3.03 13.35 -4.04
C ILE A 43 -3.97 13.17 -2.85
N ILE A 44 -5.26 13.37 -3.08
CA ILE A 44 -6.28 13.17 -2.02
C ILE A 44 -6.23 11.74 -1.49
N ARG A 45 -6.14 10.76 -2.39
CA ARG A 45 -6.09 9.35 -2.00
C ARG A 45 -4.81 9.01 -1.25
N MET A 46 -3.68 9.53 -1.71
CA MET A 46 -2.40 9.34 -1.05
C MET A 46 -2.41 9.90 0.36
N ASN A 47 -2.95 11.11 0.53
CA ASN A 47 -2.99 11.74 1.84
C ASN A 47 -3.88 10.97 2.81
N ALA A 48 -4.98 10.40 2.33
CA ALA A 48 -5.86 9.60 3.19
C ALA A 48 -5.11 8.40 3.79
N LEU A 49 -4.29 7.72 3.00
CA LEU A 49 -3.49 6.61 3.51
C LEU A 49 -2.34 7.07 4.40
N LYS A 50 -1.72 8.19 4.05
CA LYS A 50 -0.58 8.75 4.79
C LYS A 50 -0.91 9.08 6.24
N LEU A 51 -2.15 9.47 6.50
CA LEU A 51 -2.56 9.94 7.83
C LEU A 51 -2.57 8.86 8.90
N GLY A 52 -2.62 7.60 8.52
CA GLY A 52 -2.63 6.57 9.54
C GLY A 52 -2.44 5.15 9.02
N THR A 53 -3.25 4.74 8.06
CA THR A 53 -3.29 3.35 7.59
C THR A 53 -1.93 2.80 7.20
N MET A 54 -1.14 3.56 6.46
CA MET A 54 0.17 3.09 5.97
C MET A 54 1.29 3.18 7.00
N LYS A 55 1.00 3.56 8.23
CA LYS A 55 2.00 3.62 9.29
C LYS A 55 2.14 2.29 10.05
N THR A 56 1.26 1.36 9.82
CA THR A 56 1.27 0.09 10.55
C THR A 56 2.21 -0.93 9.89
N LYS A 57 2.67 -1.89 10.67
CA LYS A 57 3.49 -2.98 10.15
C LYS A 57 2.73 -3.83 9.14
N LEU A 58 1.45 -4.02 9.40
CA LEU A 58 0.59 -4.78 8.50
C LEU A 58 0.53 -4.11 7.12
N ALA A 59 0.44 -2.78 7.08
CA ALA A 59 0.42 -2.05 5.83
C ALA A 59 1.76 -2.15 5.10
N LYS A 60 2.87 -2.07 5.84
CA LYS A 60 4.20 -2.22 5.25
C LYS A 60 4.35 -3.58 4.56
N GLY A 61 3.95 -4.65 5.27
CA GLY A 61 4.04 -5.99 4.73
C GLY A 61 3.13 -6.19 3.53
N THR A 62 1.91 -5.65 3.60
CA THR A 62 0.95 -5.72 2.50
C THR A 62 1.50 -5.01 1.26
N TRP A 63 2.07 -3.83 1.44
CA TRP A 63 2.69 -3.07 0.35
C TRP A 63 3.84 -3.86 -0.29
N ASP A 64 4.74 -4.41 0.53
CA ASP A 64 5.89 -5.16 0.03
C ASP A 64 5.46 -6.35 -0.83
N PHE A 65 4.41 -7.02 -0.43
CA PHE A 65 3.88 -8.14 -1.18
C PHE A 65 3.23 -7.71 -2.48
N TRP A 66 2.36 -6.71 -2.38
CA TRP A 66 1.57 -6.25 -3.51
C TRP A 66 2.45 -5.63 -4.60
N LYS A 67 3.44 -4.85 -4.20
CA LYS A 67 4.30 -4.14 -5.15
C LYS A 67 5.14 -5.06 -6.01
N SER A 68 5.43 -6.28 -5.55
CA SER A 68 6.34 -7.19 -6.24
C SER A 68 5.90 -7.50 -7.69
N THR A 69 4.63 -7.29 -8.00
CA THR A 69 4.08 -7.56 -9.33
C THR A 69 3.67 -6.28 -10.06
N ARG A 70 4.11 -5.11 -9.56
CA ARG A 70 3.66 -3.83 -10.11
C ARG A 70 4.76 -3.15 -10.93
N ASP A 71 4.34 -2.11 -11.66
CA ASP A 71 5.23 -1.31 -12.49
C ASP A 71 6.25 -0.55 -11.63
N GLU A 72 7.52 -0.59 -12.04
CA GLU A 72 8.62 0.04 -11.30
C GLU A 72 8.44 1.55 -11.13
N LYS A 73 7.89 2.22 -12.14
CA LYS A 73 7.66 3.67 -12.05
C LYS A 73 6.64 4.00 -10.99
N PHE A 74 5.58 3.22 -10.92
CA PHE A 74 4.55 3.40 -9.90
C PHE A 74 5.13 3.15 -8.51
N ILE A 75 5.91 2.07 -8.35
CA ILE A 75 6.52 1.72 -7.07
C ILE A 75 7.41 2.86 -6.58
N ALA A 76 8.29 3.36 -7.44
CA ALA A 76 9.21 4.45 -7.08
C ALA A 76 8.44 5.69 -6.69
N TRP A 77 7.43 6.06 -7.46
CA TRP A 77 6.60 7.22 -7.18
C TRP A 77 5.86 7.07 -5.86
N PHE A 78 5.20 5.93 -5.66
CA PHE A 78 4.42 5.67 -4.45
C PHE A 78 5.29 5.72 -3.19
N GLU A 79 6.44 5.06 -3.23
CA GLU A 79 7.34 5.01 -2.08
C GLU A 79 7.89 6.38 -1.74
N GLN A 80 8.25 7.16 -2.76
CA GLN A 80 8.75 8.51 -2.54
C GLN A 80 7.67 9.41 -1.94
N GLU A 81 6.45 9.35 -2.48
CA GLU A 81 5.35 10.19 -2.00
C GLU A 81 4.82 9.77 -0.64
N MET A 82 4.75 8.47 -0.39
CA MET A 82 4.18 7.93 0.84
C MET A 82 5.17 7.94 2.00
N PHE A 83 6.40 7.53 1.73
CA PHE A 83 7.41 7.31 2.77
C PHE A 83 8.55 8.32 2.76
N GLY A 84 8.76 8.99 1.66
CA GLY A 84 9.84 9.97 1.53
C GLY A 84 11.20 9.37 1.84
N ASN A 85 11.93 9.99 2.76
CA ASN A 85 13.28 9.53 3.12
C ASN A 85 13.28 8.22 3.89
N ASP A 86 12.12 7.74 4.32
CA ASP A 86 12.01 6.50 5.08
C ASP A 86 11.71 5.27 4.20
N ALA A 87 11.66 5.46 2.89
CA ALA A 87 11.31 4.38 1.95
C ALA A 87 12.20 3.15 2.11
N ALA A 88 13.51 3.34 2.25
CA ALA A 88 14.46 2.23 2.41
C ALA A 88 14.20 1.45 3.70
N LYS A 89 13.84 2.15 4.77
CA LYS A 89 13.49 1.55 6.05
C LYS A 89 12.28 0.64 5.91
N TRP A 90 11.27 1.14 5.20
CA TRP A 90 10.03 0.39 5.00
C TRP A 90 10.28 -0.90 4.24
N THR A 91 11.07 -0.84 3.19
CA THR A 91 11.32 -2.00 2.33
C THR A 91 12.22 -3.05 2.99
N ASN A 92 12.98 -2.65 4.01
CA ASN A 92 13.90 -3.55 4.70
C ASN A 92 13.32 -4.20 5.96
N GLU A 93 12.10 -3.84 6.34
CA GLU A 93 11.47 -4.42 7.51
C GLU A 93 10.82 -5.76 7.20
N PRO A 94 10.78 -6.70 8.17
CA PRO A 94 10.10 -7.97 7.98
C PRO A 94 8.61 -7.75 7.71
N THR A 95 8.04 -8.60 6.87
CA THR A 95 6.62 -8.53 6.58
C THR A 95 5.82 -9.28 7.65
N ASP A 96 4.71 -8.69 8.07
CA ASP A 96 3.78 -9.29 9.02
C ASP A 96 2.50 -9.75 8.35
N VAL A 97 2.48 -9.82 7.03
CA VAL A 97 1.29 -10.24 6.29
C VAL A 97 1.00 -11.72 6.54
N PRO A 98 -0.22 -12.07 6.97
CA PRO A 98 -0.59 -13.49 7.15
C PRO A 98 -0.46 -14.29 5.86
N ASP A 99 -0.12 -15.57 5.97
CA ASP A 99 0.13 -16.43 4.81
C ASP A 99 -1.05 -16.51 3.84
N GLY A 100 -2.27 -16.54 4.35
CA GLY A 100 -3.45 -16.57 3.49
C GLY A 100 -3.56 -15.34 2.59
N ILE A 101 -3.16 -14.18 3.12
CA ILE A 101 -3.17 -12.96 2.35
C ILE A 101 -2.05 -12.98 1.30
N LYS A 102 -0.89 -13.53 1.66
CA LYS A 102 0.21 -13.66 0.71
C LYS A 102 -0.20 -14.46 -0.52
N SER A 103 -0.90 -15.57 -0.29
CA SER A 103 -1.40 -16.40 -1.39
C SER A 103 -2.38 -15.64 -2.27
N SER A 104 -3.30 -14.91 -1.67
CA SER A 104 -4.29 -14.11 -2.39
C SER A 104 -3.66 -13.04 -3.26
N ILE A 105 -2.66 -12.36 -2.73
CA ILE A 105 -2.01 -11.25 -3.43
C ILE A 105 -1.20 -11.75 -4.62
N ARG A 106 -0.60 -12.93 -4.51
CA ARG A 106 0.24 -13.47 -5.58
C ARG A 106 -0.55 -14.02 -6.76
N GLU A 107 -1.79 -14.33 -6.56
CA GLU A 107 -2.65 -14.81 -7.62
C GLU A 107 -3.20 -13.65 -8.45
#